data_be99237c5b9debb26a70c93afbce0d69
#
_entry.id   be99237c5b9debb26a70c93afbce0d69
#
_cell.length_a   1.000
_cell.length_b   1.000
_cell.length_c   1.000
_cell.angle_alpha   90.00
_cell.angle_beta   90.00
_cell.angle_gamma   90.00
#
_symmetry.space_group_name_H-M   'P 1'
#
loop_
_entity.id
_entity.type
_entity.pdbx_description
1 polymer ?
#
loop_
_entity_poly.entity_id
_entity_poly.type
_entity_poly.pdbx_seq_one_letter_code
_entity_poly.pdbx_strand_id
1 'polypeptide(L)' 'MRQYEKAAEKLGCWMRERAVGSSQLSRQTGIDAGTIRHILSGRRRAISTRNMVALARFFGVSLRELMDKLS' A
#
# COMPACT_ATOMS: atom_id res chain seq x y z
N MET A 1 -7.80 5.96 16.94
CA MET A 1 -6.82 5.21 16.14
C MET A 1 -6.63 5.90 14.80
N ARG A 2 -5.41 6.07 14.38
CA ARG A 2 -5.11 6.81 13.14
C ARG A 2 -5.28 5.92 11.92
N GLN A 3 -5.88 6.48 10.86
CA GLN A 3 -6.09 5.75 9.61
C GLN A 3 -4.80 5.26 8.98
N TYR A 4 -3.71 6.02 9.16
CA TYR A 4 -2.40 5.66 8.59
C TYR A 4 -1.86 4.36 9.17
N GLU A 5 -2.12 4.13 10.44
CA GLU A 5 -1.68 2.91 11.10
C GLU A 5 -2.43 1.70 10.57
N LYS A 6 -3.72 1.86 10.31
CA LYS A 6 -4.52 0.81 9.68
C LYS A 6 -4.03 0.51 8.27
N ALA A 7 -3.75 1.56 7.50
CA ALA A 7 -3.23 1.39 6.15
C ALA A 7 -1.90 0.63 6.17
N ALA A 8 -1.02 0.97 7.10
CA ALA A 8 0.27 0.29 7.25
C ALA A 8 0.08 -1.19 7.55
N GLU A 9 -0.79 -1.52 8.50
CA GLU A 9 -1.08 -2.91 8.86
C GLU A 9 -1.65 -3.70 7.68
N LYS A 10 -2.64 -3.14 7.01
CA LYS A 10 -3.29 -3.83 5.89
C LYS A 10 -2.33 -4.06 4.74
N LEU A 11 -1.56 -3.05 4.39
CA LEU A 11 -0.57 -3.19 3.32
C LEU A 11 0.47 -4.24 3.68
N GLY A 12 0.99 -4.20 4.90
CA GLY A 12 1.96 -5.18 5.36
C GLY A 12 1.41 -6.60 5.33
N CYS A 13 0.15 -6.76 5.71
CA CYS A 13 -0.54 -8.05 5.69
C CYS A 13 -0.64 -8.58 4.26
N TRP A 14 -1.08 -7.74 3.33
CA TRP A 14 -1.20 -8.13 1.92
C TRP A 14 0.14 -8.48 1.30
N MET A 15 1.18 -7.75 1.65
CA MET A 15 2.52 -8.04 1.15
C MET A 15 3.01 -9.40 1.66
N ARG A 16 2.76 -9.71 2.93
CA ARG A 16 3.12 -11.01 3.50
C ARG A 16 2.36 -12.15 2.86
N GLU A 17 1.07 -11.96 2.61
CA GLU A 17 0.24 -12.97 1.97
C GLU A 17 0.77 -13.33 0.59
N ARG A 18 1.35 -12.36 -0.12
CA ARG A 18 1.87 -12.55 -1.47
C ARG A 18 3.38 -12.76 -1.50
N ALA A 19 4.01 -12.82 -0.34
CA ALA A 19 5.47 -12.95 -0.20
C ALA A 19 6.22 -11.89 -1.02
N VAL A 20 5.79 -10.64 -0.92
CA VAL A 20 6.36 -9.51 -1.66
C VAL A 20 7.05 -8.56 -0.70
N GLY A 21 8.28 -8.21 -0.99
CA GLY A 21 9.01 -7.19 -0.24
C GLY A 21 8.82 -5.80 -0.85
N SER A 22 9.30 -4.77 -0.13
CA SER A 22 9.18 -3.39 -0.59
C SER A 22 9.84 -3.13 -1.93
N SER A 23 11.01 -3.71 -2.16
CA SER A 23 11.74 -3.53 -3.42
C SER A 23 10.99 -4.13 -4.59
N GLN A 24 10.43 -5.33 -4.39
CA GLN A 24 9.66 -5.99 -5.43
C GLN A 24 8.37 -5.22 -5.73
N LEU A 25 7.67 -4.79 -4.68
CA LEU A 25 6.46 -4.00 -4.84
C LEU A 25 6.75 -2.70 -5.58
N SER A 26 7.86 -2.06 -5.26
CA SER A 26 8.30 -0.85 -5.94
C SER A 26 8.47 -1.08 -7.44
N ARG A 27 9.15 -2.15 -7.82
CA ARG A 27 9.38 -2.47 -9.23
C ARG A 27 8.08 -2.79 -9.97
N GLN A 28 7.16 -3.47 -9.30
CA GLN A 28 5.91 -3.90 -9.92
C GLN A 28 4.90 -2.76 -10.04
N THR A 29 4.93 -1.81 -9.12
CA THR A 29 3.94 -0.73 -9.09
C THR A 29 4.46 0.59 -9.64
N GLY A 30 5.78 0.75 -9.70
CA GLY A 30 6.38 2.04 -10.05
C GLY A 30 6.41 3.01 -8.88
N ILE A 31 5.99 2.59 -7.70
CA ILE A 31 6.04 3.43 -6.50
C ILE A 31 7.44 3.32 -5.90
N ASP A 32 8.01 4.46 -5.53
CA ASP A 32 9.34 4.48 -4.91
C ASP A 32 9.36 3.62 -3.64
N ALA A 33 10.42 2.84 -3.45
CA ALA A 33 10.54 1.95 -2.31
C ALA A 33 10.53 2.72 -0.98
N GLY A 34 11.12 3.92 -0.97
CA GLY A 34 11.07 4.80 0.21
C GLY A 34 9.65 5.18 0.56
N THR A 35 8.83 5.48 -0.45
CA THR A 35 7.41 5.80 -0.25
C THR A 35 6.68 4.61 0.36
N ILE A 36 6.92 3.41 -0.16
CA ILE A 36 6.32 2.19 0.37
C ILE A 36 6.69 1.99 1.83
N ARG A 37 7.96 2.17 2.17
CA ARG A 37 8.42 2.04 3.55
C ARG A 37 7.78 3.09 4.46
N HIS A 38 7.56 4.30 3.96
CA HIS A 38 6.88 5.34 4.73
C HIS A 38 5.42 4.97 5.00
N ILE A 39 4.73 4.40 4.01
CA ILE A 39 3.37 3.91 4.20
C ILE A 39 3.35 2.81 5.26
N LEU A 40 4.27 1.85 5.16
CA LEU A 40 4.34 0.73 6.10
C LEU A 40 4.68 1.17 7.52
N SER A 41 5.39 2.27 7.68
CA SER A 41 5.73 2.80 9.00
C SER A 41 4.57 3.57 9.65
N GLY A 42 3.51 3.84 8.90
CA GLY A 42 2.39 4.61 9.39
C GLY A 42 2.64 6.12 9.47
N ARG A 43 3.76 6.59 8.93
CA ARG A 43 4.13 8.01 8.97
C ARG A 43 3.47 8.83 7.88
N ARG A 44 3.07 8.19 6.79
CA ARG A 44 2.49 8.89 5.67
C ARG A 44 1.04 9.27 5.96
N ARG A 45 0.71 10.54 5.79
CA ARG A 45 -0.63 11.06 6.08
C ARG A 45 -1.68 10.59 5.10
N ALA A 46 -1.29 10.41 3.85
CA ALA A 46 -2.22 10.00 2.81
C ALA A 46 -1.46 9.30 1.70
N ILE A 47 -2.14 8.37 1.05
CA ILE A 47 -1.61 7.72 -0.14
C ILE A 47 -2.23 8.45 -1.32
N SER A 48 -1.41 8.91 -2.27
CA SER A 48 -1.92 9.62 -3.44
C SER A 48 -2.82 8.70 -4.25
N THR A 49 -3.78 9.28 -4.97
CA THR A 49 -4.67 8.51 -5.85
C THR A 49 -3.86 7.70 -6.85
N ARG A 50 -2.81 8.29 -7.40
CA ARG A 50 -1.94 7.61 -8.35
C ARG A 50 -1.34 6.33 -7.75
N ASN A 51 -0.85 6.42 -6.53
CA ASN A 51 -0.25 5.27 -5.86
C ASN A 51 -1.32 4.24 -5.47
N MET A 52 -2.50 4.68 -5.09
CA MET A 52 -3.60 3.77 -4.79
C MET A 52 -4.04 2.98 -6.01
N VAL A 53 -4.10 3.63 -7.18
CA VAL A 53 -4.42 2.94 -8.43
C VAL A 53 -3.37 1.87 -8.73
N ALA A 54 -2.09 2.21 -8.55
CA ALA A 54 -1.02 1.26 -8.81
C ALA A 54 -1.09 0.05 -7.86
N LEU A 55 -1.36 0.30 -6.58
CA LEU A 55 -1.51 -0.77 -5.59
C LEU A 55 -2.73 -1.64 -5.89
N ALA A 56 -3.85 -1.02 -6.27
CA ALA A 56 -5.06 -1.76 -6.61
C ALA A 56 -4.81 -2.72 -7.77
N ARG A 57 -4.12 -2.25 -8.80
CA ARG A 57 -3.76 -3.08 -9.95
C ARG A 57 -2.87 -4.25 -9.56
N PHE A 58 -1.88 -3.97 -8.71
CA PHE A 58 -0.97 -5.03 -8.27
C PHE A 58 -1.69 -6.11 -7.47
N PHE A 59 -2.55 -5.71 -6.55
CA PHE A 59 -3.27 -6.64 -5.70
C PHE A 59 -4.52 -7.23 -6.36
N GLY A 60 -4.88 -6.76 -7.55
CA GLY A 60 -6.01 -7.30 -8.29
C GLY A 60 -7.37 -6.95 -7.69
N VAL A 61 -7.46 -5.79 -7.06
CA VAL A 61 -8.71 -5.30 -6.47
C VAL A 61 -9.11 -3.98 -7.11
N SER A 62 -10.36 -3.58 -6.94
CA SER A 62 -10.82 -2.28 -7.43
C SER A 62 -10.26 -1.17 -6.52
N LEU A 63 -10.18 0.05 -7.06
CA LEU A 63 -9.74 1.19 -6.27
C LEU A 63 -10.64 1.40 -5.06
N ARG A 64 -11.93 1.25 -5.24
CA ARG A 64 -12.91 1.39 -4.14
C ARG A 64 -12.66 0.37 -3.05
N GLU A 65 -12.44 -0.88 -3.44
CA GLU A 65 -12.17 -1.96 -2.50
C GLU A 65 -10.88 -1.69 -1.73
N LEU A 66 -9.86 -1.23 -2.42
CA LEU A 66 -8.59 -0.87 -1.78
C LEU A 66 -8.79 0.27 -0.77
N MET A 67 -9.53 1.29 -1.13
CA MET A 67 -9.81 2.41 -0.25
C MET A 67 -10.55 1.97 1.01
N ASP A 68 -11.54 1.09 0.85
CA ASP A 68 -12.29 0.56 1.99
C ASP A 68 -11.41 -0.25 2.92
N LYS A 69 -10.50 -1.04 2.36
CA LYS A 69 -9.59 -1.88 3.15
C LYS A 69 -8.52 -1.08 3.85
N LEU A 70 -8.06 0.01 3.25
CA LEU A 70 -6.96 0.81 3.81
C LEU A 70 -7.44 1.97 4.70
N SER A 71 -8.71 2.22 4.79
CA SER A 71 -9.22 3.30 5.62
C SER A 71 -9.68 2.86 7.00
#